data_4306cf9ef69d66617efbb68d8d4caeb1
#
_entry.id   4306cf9ef69d66617efbb68d8d4caeb1
#
_cell.length_a   1.000
_cell.length_b   1.000
_cell.length_c   1.000
_cell.angle_alpha   90.00
_cell.angle_beta   90.00
_cell.angle_gamma   90.00
#
_symmetry.space_group_name_H-M   'P 1'
#
loop_
_entity.id
_entity.type
_entity.pdbx_description
1 polymer ?
#
loop_
_entity_poly.entity_id
_entity_poly.type
_entity_poly.pdbx_seq_one_letter_code
_entity_poly.pdbx_strand_id
1 'polypeptide(L)'
;LNAELESWNNKKDPEPEQPECVRQNRRRLKEQGIPYQQFYKIIEFDTGLTREQADRIEEALMNMGVLDALIISEEYREQVYSLDPGVCDKYIFSDVSHVKENLTQILDVDNGEQDILLYHSISNILSAIGFGSREEQSGHSWIDREGNYRIGVLEGTVTKEYKARFI
;
A
#
# COMPACT_ATOMS: atom_id res chain seq x y z
N LEU A 1 13.03 31.65 9.16
CA LEU A 1 12.32 30.89 10.20
C LEU A 1 11.05 30.21 9.65
N ASN A 2 10.17 30.93 8.99
CA ASN A 2 8.94 30.37 8.41
C ASN A 2 9.24 29.44 7.24
N ALA A 3 10.23 29.76 6.41
CA ALA A 3 10.65 28.91 5.30
C ALA A 3 11.27 27.58 5.79
N GLU A 4 12.00 27.60 6.89
CA GLU A 4 12.55 26.40 7.50
C GLU A 4 11.45 25.51 8.13
N LEU A 5 10.46 26.13 8.78
CA LEU A 5 9.32 25.42 9.34
C LEU A 5 8.43 24.80 8.25
N GLU A 6 8.18 25.52 7.17
CA GLU A 6 7.44 25.00 6.01
C GLU A 6 8.20 23.85 5.33
N SER A 7 9.51 23.99 5.15
CA SER A 7 10.37 22.93 4.62
C SER A 7 10.37 21.70 5.52
N TRP A 8 10.37 21.90 6.84
CA TRP A 8 10.32 20.81 7.81
C TRP A 8 8.97 20.10 7.81
N ASN A 9 7.87 20.84 7.75
CA ASN A 9 6.51 20.28 7.68
C ASN A 9 6.29 19.51 6.37
N ASN A 10 6.84 20.02 5.26
CA ASN A 10 6.77 19.34 3.96
C ASN A 10 7.59 18.04 3.92
N LYS A 11 8.61 17.92 4.76
CA LYS A 11 9.44 16.71 4.88
C LYS A 11 8.85 15.66 5.80
N LYS A 12 7.84 15.99 6.62
CA LYS A 12 7.21 15.05 7.55
C LYS A 12 6.39 13.96 6.87
N ASP A 13 5.82 14.28 5.71
CA ASP A 13 4.96 13.37 4.97
C ASP A 13 5.54 13.13 3.56
N PRO A 14 6.62 12.33 3.46
CA PRO A 14 7.21 12.06 2.15
C PRO A 14 6.22 11.29 1.27
N GLU A 15 6.18 11.66 0.00
CA GLU A 15 5.33 11.01 -0.99
C GLU A 15 6.21 10.29 -2.02
N PRO A 16 5.83 9.07 -2.45
CA PRO A 16 6.52 8.41 -3.56
C PRO A 16 6.43 9.24 -4.83
N GLU A 17 7.48 9.20 -5.65
CA GLU A 17 7.47 9.83 -6.95
C GLU A 17 6.41 9.19 -7.85
N GLN A 18 5.67 10.03 -8.57
CA GLN A 18 4.59 9.58 -9.44
C GLN A 18 4.70 10.24 -10.82
N PRO A 19 4.41 9.48 -11.89
CA PRO A 19 4.23 10.09 -13.21
C PRO A 19 3.11 11.13 -13.20
N GLU A 20 3.20 12.09 -14.11
CA GLU A 20 2.19 13.15 -14.21
C GLU A 20 0.78 12.60 -14.49
N CYS A 21 0.66 11.55 -15.29
CA CYS A 21 -0.64 10.92 -15.55
C CYS A 21 -1.30 10.39 -14.27
N VAL A 22 -0.52 9.87 -13.34
CA VAL A 22 -1.03 9.39 -12.05
C VAL A 22 -1.54 10.57 -11.21
N ARG A 23 -0.77 11.66 -11.13
CA ARG A 23 -1.21 12.86 -10.40
C ARG A 23 -2.49 13.45 -10.97
N GLN A 24 -2.59 13.52 -12.29
CA GLN A 24 -3.79 14.02 -12.97
C GLN A 24 -4.99 13.11 -12.72
N ASN A 25 -4.78 11.79 -12.74
CA ASN A 25 -5.83 10.83 -12.45
C ASN A 25 -6.38 11.00 -11.04
N ARG A 26 -5.50 11.10 -10.04
CA ARG A 26 -5.91 11.26 -8.64
C ARG A 26 -6.63 12.58 -8.41
N ARG A 27 -6.26 13.63 -9.12
CA ARG A 27 -6.99 14.91 -9.10
C ARG A 27 -8.40 14.73 -9.65
N ARG A 28 -8.54 14.04 -10.79
CA ARG A 28 -9.86 13.75 -11.39
C ARG A 28 -10.76 12.93 -10.47
N LEU A 29 -10.19 11.93 -9.79
CA LEU A 29 -10.95 11.13 -8.82
C LEU A 29 -11.51 12.00 -7.70
N LYS A 30 -10.72 12.92 -7.17
CA LYS A 30 -11.17 13.88 -6.14
C LYS A 30 -12.26 14.80 -6.69
N GLU A 31 -12.09 15.35 -7.88
CA GLU A 31 -13.08 16.23 -8.52
C GLU A 31 -14.42 15.53 -8.75
N GLN A 32 -14.39 14.23 -9.04
CA GLN A 32 -15.59 13.42 -9.26
C GLN A 32 -16.17 12.85 -7.94
N GLY A 33 -15.57 13.19 -6.81
CA GLY A 33 -16.07 12.76 -5.51
C GLY A 33 -15.88 11.26 -5.23
N ILE A 34 -14.93 10.60 -5.89
CA ILE A 34 -14.63 9.19 -5.66
C ILE A 34 -13.66 9.09 -4.47
N PRO A 35 -14.08 8.50 -3.34
CA PRO A 35 -13.20 8.34 -2.19
C PRO A 35 -12.11 7.33 -2.47
N TYR A 36 -10.85 7.66 -2.09
CA TYR A 36 -9.76 6.72 -2.15
C TYR A 36 -8.79 6.96 -1.00
N GLN A 37 -8.00 5.93 -0.68
CA GLN A 37 -6.87 6.03 0.23
C GLN A 37 -5.63 5.46 -0.43
N GLN A 38 -4.48 6.07 -0.17
CA GLN A 38 -3.18 5.54 -0.59
C GLN A 38 -2.73 4.51 0.44
N PHE A 39 -2.34 3.32 -0.02
CA PHE A 39 -2.02 2.18 0.85
C PHE A 39 -1.04 2.57 1.96
N TYR A 40 0.07 3.23 1.63
CA TYR A 40 1.12 3.55 2.60
C TYR A 40 0.68 4.56 3.68
N LYS A 41 -0.34 5.39 3.40
CA LYS A 41 -0.80 6.44 4.33
C LYS A 41 -1.70 5.93 5.44
N ILE A 42 -2.30 4.76 5.25
CA ILE A 42 -3.36 4.25 6.14
C ILE A 42 -2.92 3.06 6.95
N ILE A 43 -1.67 2.65 6.82
CA ILE A 43 -1.09 1.54 7.58
C ILE A 43 0.12 2.01 8.36
N GLU A 44 0.45 1.27 9.41
CA GLU A 44 1.64 1.48 10.22
C GLU A 44 2.28 0.13 10.54
N PHE A 45 3.58 0.13 10.79
CA PHE A 45 4.28 -1.08 11.20
C PHE A 45 3.92 -1.46 12.62
N ASP A 46 3.74 -2.77 12.87
CA ASP A 46 3.64 -3.30 14.22
C ASP A 46 4.94 -3.03 14.98
N THR A 47 4.82 -2.69 16.25
CA THR A 47 5.94 -2.43 17.15
C THR A 47 6.88 -3.63 17.34
N GLY A 48 6.41 -4.84 17.02
CA GLY A 48 7.23 -6.07 17.07
C GLY A 48 8.25 -6.21 15.95
N LEU A 49 8.17 -5.37 14.89
CA LEU A 49 9.13 -5.40 13.79
C LEU A 49 10.40 -4.64 14.14
N THR A 50 11.56 -5.17 13.76
CA THR A 50 12.80 -4.42 13.81
C THR A 50 12.82 -3.39 12.68
N ARG A 51 13.66 -2.36 12.82
CA ARG A 51 13.81 -1.34 11.77
C ARG A 51 14.25 -1.95 10.44
N GLU A 52 15.17 -2.90 10.47
CA GLU A 52 15.62 -3.61 9.27
C GLU A 52 14.50 -4.40 8.60
N GLN A 53 13.66 -5.07 9.39
CA GLN A 53 12.50 -5.78 8.87
C GLN A 53 11.49 -4.82 8.24
N ALA A 54 11.24 -3.68 8.88
CA ALA A 54 10.36 -2.64 8.33
C ALA A 54 10.91 -2.10 7.00
N ASP A 55 12.21 -1.83 6.91
CA ASP A 55 12.85 -1.39 5.67
C ASP A 55 12.61 -2.39 4.53
N ARG A 56 12.80 -3.67 4.81
CA ARG A 56 12.65 -4.74 3.83
C ARG A 56 11.20 -4.92 3.37
N ILE A 57 10.27 -4.81 4.31
CA ILE A 57 8.83 -4.95 4.01
C ILE A 57 8.35 -3.79 3.15
N GLU A 58 8.73 -2.56 3.49
CA GLU A 58 8.34 -1.39 2.67
C GLU A 58 8.92 -1.48 1.26
N GLU A 59 10.19 -1.86 1.11
CA GLU A 59 10.80 -2.05 -0.21
C GLU A 59 10.09 -3.15 -1.01
N ALA A 60 9.74 -4.26 -0.36
CA ALA A 60 8.99 -5.33 -1.01
C ALA A 60 7.62 -4.85 -1.50
N LEU A 61 6.88 -4.12 -0.67
CA LEU A 61 5.58 -3.54 -1.06
C LEU A 61 5.74 -2.57 -2.23
N MET A 62 6.81 -1.78 -2.24
CA MET A 62 7.12 -0.88 -3.35
C MET A 62 7.38 -1.67 -4.64
N ASN A 63 8.22 -2.72 -4.56
CA ASN A 63 8.55 -3.55 -5.72
C ASN A 63 7.34 -4.32 -6.25
N MET A 64 6.42 -4.72 -5.37
CA MET A 64 5.16 -5.36 -5.76
C MET A 64 4.17 -4.38 -6.40
N GLY A 65 4.41 -3.08 -6.29
CA GLY A 65 3.49 -2.05 -6.78
C GLY A 65 2.34 -1.73 -5.84
N VAL A 66 2.35 -2.28 -4.63
CA VAL A 66 1.25 -2.14 -3.66
C VAL A 66 1.38 -0.86 -2.84
N LEU A 67 2.61 -0.42 -2.57
CA LEU A 67 2.88 0.66 -1.61
C LEU A 67 2.08 1.94 -1.89
N ASP A 68 2.04 2.37 -3.14
CA ASP A 68 1.36 3.60 -3.57
C ASP A 68 0.06 3.32 -4.33
N ALA A 69 -0.48 2.12 -4.23
CA ALA A 69 -1.75 1.79 -4.86
C ALA A 69 -2.91 2.48 -4.13
N LEU A 70 -3.95 2.80 -4.89
CA LEU A 70 -5.17 3.39 -4.34
C LEU A 70 -6.13 2.30 -3.90
N ILE A 71 -6.60 2.40 -2.68
CA ILE A 71 -7.67 1.54 -2.16
C ILE A 71 -8.99 2.25 -2.43
N ILE A 72 -9.86 1.60 -3.20
CA ILE A 72 -11.14 2.15 -3.64
C ILE A 72 -12.20 1.08 -3.44
N SER A 73 -13.39 1.51 -3.01
CA SER A 73 -14.53 0.60 -2.88
C SER A 73 -14.93 0.02 -4.23
N GLU A 74 -15.31 -1.25 -4.25
CA GLU A 74 -15.71 -2.00 -5.44
C GLU A 74 -16.82 -1.32 -6.24
N GLU A 75 -17.72 -0.61 -5.57
CA GLU A 75 -18.83 0.10 -6.21
C GLU A 75 -18.38 1.15 -7.25
N TYR A 76 -17.15 1.66 -7.12
CA TYR A 76 -16.61 2.68 -8.01
C TYR A 76 -15.76 2.11 -9.17
N ARG A 77 -15.62 0.80 -9.27
CA ARG A 77 -14.72 0.15 -10.23
C ARG A 77 -14.93 0.64 -11.66
N GLU A 78 -16.14 0.59 -12.14
CA GLU A 78 -16.45 0.99 -13.53
C GLU A 78 -16.19 2.48 -13.77
N GLN A 79 -16.57 3.32 -12.81
CA GLN A 79 -16.36 4.76 -12.90
C GLN A 79 -14.87 5.11 -12.91
N VAL A 80 -14.08 4.43 -12.08
CA VAL A 80 -12.62 4.61 -12.04
C VAL A 80 -12.00 4.29 -13.40
N TYR A 81 -12.32 3.15 -13.97
CA TYR A 81 -11.79 2.77 -15.28
C TYR A 81 -12.28 3.69 -16.41
N SER A 82 -13.46 4.24 -16.27
CA SER A 82 -13.96 5.25 -17.21
C SER A 82 -13.15 6.54 -17.18
N LEU A 83 -12.69 6.94 -16.01
CA LEU A 83 -11.86 8.14 -15.81
C LEU A 83 -10.39 7.92 -16.15
N ASP A 84 -9.92 6.68 -16.10
CA ASP A 84 -8.53 6.30 -16.38
C ASP A 84 -8.48 5.22 -17.47
N PRO A 85 -8.89 5.53 -18.72
CA PRO A 85 -8.99 4.52 -19.78
C PRO A 85 -7.64 3.91 -20.16
N GLY A 86 -6.55 4.64 -19.96
CA GLY A 86 -5.19 4.15 -20.18
C GLY A 86 -4.65 3.32 -19.02
N VAL A 87 -5.38 3.26 -17.91
CA VAL A 87 -4.99 2.56 -16.68
C VAL A 87 -3.55 2.89 -16.27
N CYS A 88 -3.29 4.18 -16.07
CA CYS A 88 -1.95 4.65 -15.70
C CYS A 88 -1.67 4.54 -14.18
N ASP A 89 -2.70 4.39 -13.38
CA ASP A 89 -2.60 4.25 -11.92
C ASP A 89 -2.81 2.79 -11.48
N LYS A 90 -2.69 2.53 -10.19
CA LYS A 90 -2.81 1.18 -9.60
C LYS A 90 -3.92 1.19 -8.56
N TYR A 91 -4.81 0.20 -8.64
CA TYR A 91 -5.99 0.13 -7.80
C TYR A 91 -6.08 -1.20 -7.07
N ILE A 92 -6.51 -1.14 -5.82
CA ILE A 92 -6.90 -2.30 -5.04
C ILE A 92 -8.36 -2.11 -4.66
N PHE A 93 -9.21 -2.94 -5.23
CA PHE A 93 -10.62 -2.94 -4.89
C PHE A 93 -10.87 -3.90 -3.72
N SER A 94 -11.82 -3.60 -2.88
CA SER A 94 -11.98 -4.21 -1.57
C SER A 94 -12.51 -5.66 -1.57
N ASP A 95 -12.85 -6.21 -2.72
CA ASP A 95 -13.32 -7.60 -2.81
C ASP A 95 -12.12 -8.53 -3.05
N VAL A 96 -11.56 -9.06 -1.98
CA VAL A 96 -10.34 -9.88 -1.99
C VAL A 96 -10.51 -11.14 -1.11
N SER A 97 -9.76 -12.18 -1.45
CA SER A 97 -9.74 -13.44 -0.70
C SER A 97 -8.79 -13.38 0.48
N HIS A 98 -9.14 -14.04 1.57
CA HIS A 98 -8.30 -14.13 2.76
C HIS A 98 -7.26 -15.24 2.67
N VAL A 99 -6.08 -15.00 3.23
CA VAL A 99 -5.00 -15.97 3.41
C VAL A 99 -4.81 -16.17 4.92
N LYS A 100 -4.51 -17.40 5.34
CA LYS A 100 -4.40 -17.74 6.76
C LYS A 100 -3.31 -16.94 7.50
N GLU A 101 -2.09 -16.98 7.00
CA GLU A 101 -0.98 -16.19 7.52
C GLU A 101 -0.81 -14.97 6.61
N ASN A 102 -1.03 -13.77 7.12
CA ASN A 102 -1.16 -12.59 6.28
C ASN A 102 -0.56 -11.33 6.92
N LEU A 103 -0.59 -10.22 6.18
CA LEU A 103 0.03 -8.97 6.58
C LEU A 103 -0.58 -8.32 7.83
N THR A 104 -1.77 -8.73 8.28
CA THR A 104 -2.33 -8.21 9.54
C THR A 104 -1.48 -8.55 10.75
N GLN A 105 -0.56 -9.50 10.62
CA GLN A 105 0.38 -9.85 11.68
C GLN A 105 1.45 -8.78 11.90
N ILE A 106 1.75 -7.97 10.90
CA ILE A 106 2.87 -7.01 10.92
C ILE A 106 2.49 -5.59 10.53
N LEU A 107 1.30 -5.38 10.00
CA LEU A 107 0.79 -4.07 9.60
C LEU A 107 -0.57 -3.84 10.25
N ASP A 108 -0.70 -2.69 10.85
CA ASP A 108 -1.96 -2.25 11.46
C ASP A 108 -2.56 -1.12 10.63
N VAL A 109 -3.88 -1.01 10.65
CA VAL A 109 -4.57 0.14 10.08
C VAL A 109 -4.31 1.35 10.99
N ASP A 110 -3.95 2.47 10.40
CA ASP A 110 -3.68 3.71 11.14
C ASP A 110 -4.90 4.09 11.99
N ASN A 111 -4.67 4.34 13.28
CA ASN A 111 -5.70 4.72 14.25
C ASN A 111 -6.41 6.05 13.92
N GLY A 112 -5.87 6.84 12.98
CA GLY A 112 -6.52 8.05 12.48
C GLY A 112 -7.68 7.78 11.54
N GLU A 113 -7.85 6.54 11.06
CA GLU A 113 -8.95 6.20 10.16
C GLU A 113 -10.26 6.03 10.94
N GLN A 114 -11.21 6.94 10.68
CA GLN A 114 -12.50 6.98 11.39
C GLN A 114 -13.65 6.33 10.60
N ASP A 115 -13.42 5.98 9.34
CA ASP A 115 -14.42 5.31 8.52
C ASP A 115 -14.37 3.80 8.78
N ILE A 116 -15.38 3.27 9.47
CA ILE A 116 -15.46 1.84 9.82
C ILE A 116 -15.48 0.96 8.58
N LEU A 117 -16.20 1.36 7.54
CA LEU A 117 -16.28 0.58 6.30
C LEU A 117 -14.91 0.51 5.60
N LEU A 118 -14.21 1.63 5.56
CA LEU A 118 -12.87 1.68 4.99
C LEU A 118 -11.88 0.89 5.84
N TYR A 119 -11.98 0.96 7.16
CA TYR A 119 -11.18 0.14 8.08
C TYR A 119 -11.30 -1.36 7.75
N HIS A 120 -12.54 -1.85 7.58
CA HIS A 120 -12.77 -3.25 7.24
C HIS A 120 -12.22 -3.60 5.86
N SER A 121 -12.36 -2.71 4.88
CA SER A 121 -11.81 -2.91 3.54
C SER A 121 -10.28 -3.02 3.56
N ILE A 122 -9.61 -2.16 4.32
CA ILE A 122 -8.15 -2.18 4.47
C ILE A 122 -7.70 -3.47 5.16
N SER A 123 -8.36 -3.85 6.24
CA SER A 123 -8.05 -5.07 6.96
C SER A 123 -8.22 -6.31 6.06
N ASN A 124 -9.26 -6.34 5.24
CA ASN A 124 -9.47 -7.40 4.24
C ASN A 124 -8.34 -7.45 3.22
N ILE A 125 -7.89 -6.30 2.73
CA ILE A 125 -6.78 -6.22 1.77
C ILE A 125 -5.49 -6.76 2.39
N LEU A 126 -5.17 -6.36 3.61
CA LEU A 126 -3.99 -6.86 4.33
C LEU A 126 -4.07 -8.38 4.53
N SER A 127 -5.25 -8.91 4.80
CA SER A 127 -5.45 -10.35 4.98
C SER A 127 -5.40 -11.15 3.67
N ALA A 128 -5.42 -10.49 2.51
CA ALA A 128 -5.30 -11.14 1.21
C ALA A 128 -3.85 -11.37 0.77
N ILE A 129 -2.88 -10.74 1.44
CA ILE A 129 -1.46 -10.89 1.14
C ILE A 129 -0.83 -11.75 2.23
N GLY A 130 -0.22 -12.86 1.84
CA GLY A 130 0.42 -13.80 2.75
C GLY A 130 1.64 -13.20 3.44
N PHE A 131 1.87 -13.62 4.67
CA PHE A 131 3.07 -13.29 5.43
C PHE A 131 3.60 -14.54 6.11
N GLY A 132 4.85 -14.92 5.81
CA GLY A 132 5.43 -16.13 6.36
C GLY A 132 6.52 -16.70 5.46
N SER A 133 6.84 -17.98 5.61
CA SER A 133 7.85 -18.63 4.78
C SER A 133 7.33 -18.90 3.37
N ARG A 134 8.24 -18.89 2.40
CA ARG A 134 7.95 -19.18 0.99
C ARG A 134 7.18 -20.48 0.81
N GLU A 135 7.53 -21.50 1.57
CA GLU A 135 6.95 -22.84 1.44
C GLU A 135 5.47 -22.89 1.83
N GLU A 136 5.06 -22.04 2.77
CA GLU A 136 3.69 -21.99 3.28
C GLU A 136 2.75 -21.18 2.40
N GLN A 137 3.29 -20.35 1.50
CA GLN A 137 2.54 -19.34 0.75
C GLN A 137 2.35 -19.70 -0.74
N SER A 138 2.38 -21.00 -1.06
CA SER A 138 2.22 -21.47 -2.44
C SER A 138 0.93 -20.96 -3.08
N GLY A 139 1.06 -20.33 -4.26
CA GLY A 139 -0.06 -19.88 -5.07
C GLY A 139 -0.65 -18.52 -4.72
N HIS A 140 -0.18 -17.87 -3.65
CA HIS A 140 -0.67 -16.55 -3.21
C HIS A 140 0.40 -15.48 -3.38
N SER A 141 -0.02 -14.21 -3.39
CA SER A 141 0.92 -13.10 -3.19
C SER A 141 1.34 -13.09 -1.71
N TRP A 142 2.63 -12.90 -1.45
CA TRP A 142 3.16 -13.00 -0.10
C TRP A 142 4.45 -12.19 0.06
N ILE A 143 4.78 -11.88 1.32
CA ILE A 143 6.05 -11.24 1.72
C ILE A 143 6.57 -12.00 2.94
N ASP A 144 7.88 -12.12 3.08
CA ASP A 144 8.51 -12.62 4.31
C ASP A 144 9.31 -11.52 5.04
N ARG A 145 9.86 -11.84 6.19
CA ARG A 145 10.61 -10.88 7.03
C ARG A 145 11.95 -10.46 6.40
N GLU A 146 12.49 -11.28 5.52
CA GLU A 146 13.74 -11.03 4.83
C GLU A 146 13.57 -10.17 3.57
N GLY A 147 12.33 -9.87 3.18
CA GLY A 147 12.02 -9.06 2.01
C GLY A 147 11.93 -9.86 0.73
N ASN A 148 11.78 -11.18 0.81
CA ASN A 148 11.37 -11.97 -0.35
C ASN A 148 9.88 -11.77 -0.57
N TYR A 149 9.44 -11.75 -1.82
CA TYR A 149 8.04 -11.49 -2.13
C TYR A 149 7.60 -12.19 -3.41
N ARG A 150 6.30 -12.35 -3.54
CA ARG A 150 5.64 -12.79 -4.76
C ARG A 150 4.40 -11.96 -5.01
N ILE A 151 4.21 -11.56 -6.26
CA ILE A 151 2.95 -11.00 -6.72
C ILE A 151 2.59 -11.63 -8.06
N GLY A 152 1.45 -12.32 -8.11
CA GLY A 152 1.07 -13.10 -9.28
C GLY A 152 2.14 -14.12 -9.64
N VAL A 153 2.71 -14.00 -10.83
CA VAL A 153 3.78 -14.89 -11.33
C VAL A 153 5.19 -14.33 -11.03
N LEU A 154 5.29 -13.13 -10.48
CA LEU A 154 6.58 -12.47 -10.21
C LEU A 154 7.06 -12.81 -8.80
N GLU A 155 8.29 -13.30 -8.69
CA GLU A 155 8.99 -13.47 -7.42
C GLU A 155 10.24 -12.60 -7.41
N GLY A 156 10.58 -12.05 -6.26
CA GLY A 156 11.75 -11.20 -6.13
C GLY A 156 12.23 -11.10 -4.70
N THR A 157 13.31 -10.36 -4.52
CA THR A 157 13.87 -10.05 -3.22
C THR A 157 14.35 -8.60 -3.20
N VAL A 158 14.40 -8.02 -2.01
CA VAL A 158 14.85 -6.64 -1.82
C VAL A 158 16.37 -6.52 -1.80
N THR A 159 16.87 -5.30 -1.98
CA THR A 159 18.31 -5.01 -2.07
C THR A 159 19.00 -4.97 -0.72
N LYS A 160 18.28 -4.77 0.38
CA LYS A 160 18.76 -4.54 1.74
C LYS A 160 19.44 -3.17 1.96
N GLU A 161 19.43 -2.30 0.97
CA GLU A 161 19.97 -0.94 1.05
C GLU A 161 18.91 0.11 1.34
N TYR A 162 17.69 -0.23 1.07
CA TYR A 162 16.54 0.67 1.22
C TYR A 162 16.22 0.96 2.70
N LYS A 163 15.80 2.20 2.98
CA LYS A 163 15.31 2.62 4.29
C LYS A 163 13.85 3.01 4.19
N ALA A 164 13.01 2.45 5.05
CA ALA A 164 11.58 2.75 5.10
C ALA A 164 11.38 4.23 5.43
N ARG A 165 10.45 4.88 4.73
CA ARG A 165 10.17 6.31 4.89
C ARG A 165 8.72 6.69 4.58
N PHE A 166 7.91 5.76 4.10
CA PHE A 166 6.53 6.07 3.70
C PHE A 166 5.49 5.53 4.68
N ILE A 167 5.70 4.35 5.25
CA ILE A 167 4.82 3.74 6.23
C ILE A 167 5.12 4.25 7.64
#